data_263b9fa1246c024e1650196361886614
#
_entry.id   263b9fa1246c024e1650196361886614
#
_cell.length_a   1.000
_cell.length_b   1.000
_cell.length_c   1.000
_cell.angle_alpha   90.00
_cell.angle_beta   90.00
_cell.angle_gamma   90.00
#
_symmetry.space_group_name_H-M   'P 1'
#
loop_
_entity.id
_entity.type
_entity.pdbx_description
1 polymer ?
#
loop_
_entity_poly.entity_id
_entity_poly.type
_entity_poly.pdbx_seq_one_letter_code
_entity_poly.pdbx_strand_id
1 'polypeptide(L)'
;MKVRRFGLALALSCAMSAAARAEISDNVVRVGVLNDISGIFQDTNGMGSVEAARMAAEDFNGGAKGIKVEIVYADHQNKADVGSAIVRKWLDVDGVDAVVDVPNSAVGLTINSLLRDSRMTFLASSTASSDLTGKACSPNTIQWVNDAWATGNSTAAAMMARGGKEWYFITVNFALGQGIEAEATNYIEKHGGKVLGSAKHPLNTADFASLLLQAQNSKAKVIGLANAGGDTVNAVKQAAEFGLQQSGQTMVAFLLF
;
A
#
# COMPACT_ATOMS: atom_id res chain seq x y z
N MET A 1 -21.82 -34.43 61.87
CA MET A 1 -21.47 -35.22 60.66
C MET A 1 -22.16 -34.66 59.43
N LYS A 2 -21.65 -33.60 58.81
CA LYS A 2 -22.11 -33.07 57.49
C LYS A 2 -21.07 -32.14 56.94
N VAL A 3 -19.87 -32.64 56.54
CA VAL A 3 -18.89 -31.89 55.74
C VAL A 3 -18.23 -32.90 54.82
N ARG A 4 -18.76 -33.13 53.62
CA ARG A 4 -18.12 -33.93 52.56
C ARG A 4 -18.82 -33.90 51.21
N ARG A 5 -19.36 -32.77 50.79
CA ARG A 5 -19.97 -32.68 49.42
C ARG A 5 -19.64 -31.39 48.66
N PHE A 6 -18.68 -30.55 49.09
CA PHE A 6 -18.33 -29.30 48.42
C PHE A 6 -17.02 -29.38 47.62
N GLY A 7 -16.30 -30.51 47.66
CA GLY A 7 -14.99 -30.60 47.01
C GLY A 7 -15.00 -31.08 45.54
N LEU A 8 -16.11 -31.56 45.01
CA LEU A 8 -16.13 -32.21 43.70
C LEU A 8 -16.64 -31.32 42.57
N ALA A 9 -17.22 -30.16 42.87
CA ALA A 9 -17.76 -29.22 41.85
C ALA A 9 -16.73 -28.23 41.33
N LEU A 10 -15.60 -28.01 42.06
CA LEU A 10 -14.55 -27.03 41.66
C LEU A 10 -13.50 -27.62 40.75
N ALA A 11 -13.38 -28.96 40.66
CA ALA A 11 -12.40 -29.63 39.81
C ALA A 11 -12.86 -29.84 38.35
N LEU A 12 -14.16 -29.65 38.05
CA LEU A 12 -14.71 -29.85 36.69
C LEU A 12 -14.73 -28.56 35.85
N SER A 13 -14.51 -27.38 36.45
CA SER A 13 -14.49 -26.11 35.73
C SER A 13 -13.14 -25.72 35.13
N CYS A 14 -12.04 -26.40 35.49
CA CYS A 14 -10.71 -26.14 34.94
C CYS A 14 -10.33 -26.97 33.70
N ALA A 15 -11.18 -27.90 33.27
CA ALA A 15 -10.85 -28.82 32.17
C ALA A 15 -11.40 -28.37 30.78
N MET A 16 -12.01 -27.20 30.66
CA MET A 16 -12.54 -26.70 29.38
C MET A 16 -11.82 -25.45 28.84
N SER A 17 -10.58 -25.25 29.21
CA SER A 17 -9.68 -24.42 28.40
C SER A 17 -9.11 -25.31 27.30
N ALA A 18 -9.99 -25.87 26.45
CA ALA A 18 -9.57 -26.31 25.14
C ALA A 18 -9.02 -25.06 24.46
N ALA A 19 -7.70 -24.98 24.36
CA ALA A 19 -7.05 -24.00 23.52
C ALA A 19 -7.78 -24.04 22.17
N ALA A 20 -8.52 -22.98 21.83
CA ALA A 20 -9.01 -22.77 20.49
C ALA A 20 -7.74 -22.64 19.62
N ARG A 21 -7.20 -23.76 19.19
CA ARG A 21 -6.25 -23.75 18.09
C ARG A 21 -7.07 -23.29 16.90
N ALA A 22 -6.67 -22.19 16.30
CA ALA A 22 -7.14 -21.84 14.97
C ALA A 22 -6.79 -23.06 14.09
N GLU A 23 -7.76 -23.88 13.81
CA GLU A 23 -7.60 -25.07 12.99
C GLU A 23 -7.57 -24.54 11.54
N ILE A 24 -6.43 -24.70 10.87
CA ILE A 24 -6.32 -24.44 9.44
C ILE A 24 -7.25 -25.45 8.77
N SER A 25 -8.29 -24.94 8.07
CA SER A 25 -9.50 -25.69 7.71
C SER A 25 -9.27 -26.94 6.86
N ASP A 26 -8.14 -27.04 6.14
CA ASP A 26 -7.82 -28.16 5.24
C ASP A 26 -6.30 -28.49 5.22
N ASN A 27 -5.54 -28.03 6.22
CA ASN A 27 -4.08 -28.07 6.28
C ASN A 27 -3.38 -27.34 5.13
N VAL A 28 -4.09 -26.47 4.43
CA VAL A 28 -3.58 -25.60 3.37
C VAL A 28 -3.86 -24.14 3.72
N VAL A 29 -2.82 -23.31 3.71
CA VAL A 29 -2.97 -21.85 3.77
C VAL A 29 -2.89 -21.31 2.36
N ARG A 30 -3.96 -20.71 1.88
CA ARG A 30 -4.00 -20.09 0.55
C ARG A 30 -3.76 -18.59 0.67
N VAL A 31 -2.68 -18.13 0.03
CA VAL A 31 -2.32 -16.71 -0.03
C VAL A 31 -2.61 -16.17 -1.44
N GLY A 32 -3.48 -15.19 -1.52
CA GLY A 32 -3.87 -14.53 -2.74
C GLY A 32 -3.04 -13.27 -3.01
N VAL A 33 -2.19 -13.28 -4.02
CA VAL A 33 -1.46 -12.10 -4.49
C VAL A 33 -2.40 -11.31 -5.41
N LEU A 34 -2.94 -10.21 -4.90
CA LEU A 34 -3.82 -9.33 -5.66
C LEU A 34 -3.01 -8.13 -6.16
N ASN A 35 -2.77 -8.08 -7.47
CA ASN A 35 -1.75 -7.20 -8.02
C ASN A 35 -2.21 -6.47 -9.28
N ASP A 36 -1.40 -5.57 -9.79
CA ASP A 36 -1.49 -4.95 -11.10
C ASP A 36 -0.51 -5.64 -12.05
N ILE A 37 -0.99 -6.67 -12.77
CA ILE A 37 -0.13 -7.52 -13.60
C ILE A 37 0.03 -6.92 -15.01
N SER A 38 -0.97 -6.18 -15.48
CA SER A 38 -1.03 -5.67 -16.85
C SER A 38 -0.97 -4.15 -16.97
N GLY A 39 -0.89 -3.42 -15.84
CA GLY A 39 -0.94 -1.98 -15.82
C GLY A 39 0.38 -1.31 -15.43
N ILE A 40 0.26 -0.09 -14.89
CA ILE A 40 1.39 0.82 -14.62
C ILE A 40 2.35 0.31 -13.53
N PHE A 41 1.90 -0.58 -12.64
CA PHE A 41 2.72 -1.16 -11.57
C PHE A 41 3.27 -2.55 -11.93
N GLN A 42 3.10 -3.03 -13.19
CA GLN A 42 3.53 -4.37 -13.62
C GLN A 42 5.04 -4.59 -13.42
N ASP A 43 5.87 -3.58 -13.63
CA ASP A 43 7.33 -3.69 -13.55
C ASP A 43 7.85 -3.59 -12.10
N THR A 44 7.09 -2.98 -11.20
CA THR A 44 7.46 -2.80 -9.79
C THR A 44 6.89 -3.89 -8.88
N ASN A 45 5.74 -4.41 -9.22
CA ASN A 45 5.01 -5.46 -8.50
C ASN A 45 4.73 -6.65 -9.43
N GLY A 46 3.67 -6.59 -10.21
CA GLY A 46 3.33 -7.52 -11.27
C GLY A 46 3.55 -9.00 -10.93
N MET A 47 4.07 -9.73 -11.89
CA MET A 47 4.44 -11.14 -11.68
C MET A 47 5.65 -11.32 -10.76
N GLY A 48 6.46 -10.28 -10.54
CA GLY A 48 7.57 -10.32 -9.58
C GLY A 48 7.10 -10.59 -8.14
N SER A 49 6.03 -9.94 -7.70
CA SER A 49 5.42 -10.22 -6.39
C SER A 49 4.85 -11.62 -6.28
N VAL A 50 4.28 -12.15 -7.37
CA VAL A 50 3.77 -13.54 -7.40
C VAL A 50 4.92 -14.53 -7.23
N GLU A 51 6.03 -14.30 -7.91
CA GLU A 51 7.20 -15.17 -7.81
C GLU A 51 7.84 -15.08 -6.42
N ALA A 52 7.98 -13.87 -5.87
CA ALA A 52 8.47 -13.69 -4.51
C ALA A 52 7.61 -14.42 -3.46
N ALA A 53 6.28 -14.37 -3.61
CA ALA A 53 5.38 -15.12 -2.75
C ALA A 53 5.53 -16.64 -2.91
N ARG A 54 5.75 -17.14 -4.13
CA ARG A 54 6.01 -18.57 -4.40
C ARG A 54 7.32 -19.02 -3.77
N MET A 55 8.41 -18.27 -3.94
CA MET A 55 9.69 -18.57 -3.30
C MET A 55 9.57 -18.63 -1.78
N ALA A 56 8.88 -17.67 -1.17
CA ALA A 56 8.64 -17.68 0.27
C ALA A 56 7.81 -18.89 0.73
N ALA A 57 6.81 -19.30 -0.06
CA ALA A 57 6.01 -20.47 0.21
C ALA A 57 6.82 -21.77 0.07
N GLU A 58 7.71 -21.87 -0.92
CA GLU A 58 8.61 -23.00 -1.12
C GLU A 58 9.59 -23.14 0.06
N ASP A 59 10.21 -22.05 0.48
CA ASP A 59 11.11 -22.04 1.64
C ASP A 59 10.39 -22.47 2.93
N PHE A 60 9.17 -21.97 3.13
CA PHE A 60 8.35 -22.37 4.28
C PHE A 60 7.93 -23.83 4.20
N ASN A 61 7.44 -24.31 3.06
CA ASN A 61 6.98 -25.68 2.88
C ASN A 61 8.11 -26.72 3.08
N GLY A 62 9.36 -26.34 2.76
CA GLY A 62 10.54 -27.17 3.01
C GLY A 62 10.83 -27.40 4.49
N GLY A 63 10.36 -26.53 5.38
CA GLY A 63 10.54 -26.63 6.84
C GLY A 63 9.26 -26.89 7.64
N ALA A 64 8.09 -26.79 7.04
CA ALA A 64 6.83 -26.73 7.76
C ALA A 64 6.31 -28.13 8.17
N LYS A 65 5.86 -28.21 9.40
CA LYS A 65 5.33 -29.41 10.04
C LYS A 65 3.88 -29.70 9.61
N GLY A 66 3.66 -30.07 8.35
CA GLY A 66 2.36 -30.55 7.87
C GLY A 66 1.39 -29.44 7.40
N ILE A 67 1.82 -28.17 7.31
CA ILE A 67 1.04 -27.09 6.73
C ILE A 67 1.58 -26.80 5.33
N LYS A 68 0.71 -26.85 4.32
CA LYS A 68 1.05 -26.46 2.94
C LYS A 68 0.64 -25.03 2.71
N VAL A 69 1.49 -24.23 2.03
CA VAL A 69 1.14 -22.91 1.54
C VAL A 69 0.93 -22.96 0.02
N GLU A 70 -0.18 -22.44 -0.45
CA GLU A 70 -0.51 -22.33 -1.86
C GLU A 70 -0.64 -20.86 -2.25
N ILE A 71 -0.06 -20.47 -3.39
CA ILE A 71 -0.14 -19.11 -3.92
C ILE A 71 -1.13 -19.10 -5.09
N VAL A 72 -2.17 -18.29 -4.95
CA VAL A 72 -3.06 -17.90 -6.05
C VAL A 72 -2.84 -16.44 -6.37
N TYR A 73 -3.17 -15.98 -7.56
CA TYR A 73 -2.98 -14.59 -7.93
C TYR A 73 -4.04 -14.10 -8.89
N ALA A 74 -4.25 -12.79 -8.92
CA ALA A 74 -5.17 -12.14 -9.85
C ALA A 74 -4.76 -10.68 -10.12
N ASP A 75 -5.20 -10.18 -11.28
CA ASP A 75 -4.98 -8.82 -11.73
C ASP A 75 -6.20 -7.95 -11.40
N HIS A 76 -6.02 -6.94 -10.53
CA HIS A 76 -7.07 -5.97 -10.22
C HIS A 76 -7.15 -4.82 -11.23
N GLN A 77 -6.22 -4.74 -12.20
CA GLN A 77 -6.22 -3.74 -13.29
C GLN A 77 -6.33 -2.28 -12.78
N ASN A 78 -5.84 -1.99 -11.59
CA ASN A 78 -6.01 -0.69 -10.90
C ASN A 78 -7.48 -0.25 -10.69
N LYS A 79 -8.42 -1.21 -10.64
CA LYS A 79 -9.86 -0.96 -10.47
C LYS A 79 -10.34 -1.57 -9.15
N ALA A 80 -10.95 -0.74 -8.30
CA ALA A 80 -11.43 -1.15 -6.97
C ALA A 80 -12.59 -2.15 -7.05
N ASP A 81 -13.47 -2.02 -8.01
CA ASP A 81 -14.57 -2.94 -8.27
C ASP A 81 -14.08 -4.32 -8.72
N VAL A 82 -13.09 -4.37 -9.63
CA VAL A 82 -12.46 -5.63 -10.06
C VAL A 82 -11.76 -6.31 -8.87
N GLY A 83 -10.94 -5.57 -8.11
CA GLY A 83 -10.29 -6.10 -6.91
C GLY A 83 -11.29 -6.63 -5.89
N SER A 84 -12.37 -5.89 -5.63
CA SER A 84 -13.44 -6.33 -4.71
C SER A 84 -14.13 -7.61 -5.18
N ALA A 85 -14.43 -7.72 -6.46
CA ALA A 85 -15.08 -8.92 -7.01
C ALA A 85 -14.19 -10.16 -6.87
N ILE A 86 -12.89 -10.01 -7.13
CA ILE A 86 -11.89 -11.06 -6.97
C ILE A 86 -11.82 -11.51 -5.50
N VAL A 87 -11.67 -10.57 -4.57
CA VAL A 87 -11.52 -10.89 -3.15
C VAL A 87 -12.79 -11.50 -2.56
N ARG A 88 -13.97 -11.07 -2.97
CA ARG A 88 -15.23 -11.73 -2.59
C ARG A 88 -15.24 -13.20 -3.05
N LYS A 89 -14.89 -13.47 -4.30
CA LYS A 89 -14.77 -14.83 -4.82
C LYS A 89 -13.76 -15.66 -4.01
N TRP A 90 -12.61 -15.08 -3.69
CA TRP A 90 -11.58 -15.74 -2.89
C TRP A 90 -12.07 -16.08 -1.47
N LEU A 91 -12.82 -15.16 -0.86
CA LEU A 91 -13.37 -15.34 0.49
C LEU A 91 -14.50 -16.38 0.52
N ASP A 92 -15.42 -16.31 -0.44
CA ASP A 92 -16.68 -17.05 -0.40
C ASP A 92 -16.60 -18.41 -1.09
N VAL A 93 -15.68 -18.58 -2.07
CA VAL A 93 -15.63 -19.74 -2.96
C VAL A 93 -14.28 -20.44 -2.92
N ASP A 94 -13.19 -19.70 -3.10
CA ASP A 94 -11.89 -20.30 -3.36
C ASP A 94 -11.12 -20.64 -2.05
N GLY A 95 -11.64 -20.24 -0.88
CA GLY A 95 -11.04 -20.55 0.41
C GLY A 95 -9.67 -19.92 0.64
N VAL A 96 -9.45 -18.70 0.15
CA VAL A 96 -8.23 -17.94 0.39
C VAL A 96 -8.22 -17.40 1.83
N ASP A 97 -7.10 -17.51 2.52
CA ASP A 97 -6.94 -17.14 3.93
C ASP A 97 -6.35 -15.74 4.11
N ALA A 98 -5.51 -15.32 3.19
CA ALA A 98 -4.88 -14.00 3.22
C ALA A 98 -4.75 -13.39 1.83
N VAL A 99 -4.97 -12.07 1.75
CA VAL A 99 -4.63 -11.26 0.56
C VAL A 99 -3.33 -10.55 0.83
N VAL A 100 -2.42 -10.55 -0.14
CA VAL A 100 -1.14 -9.84 -0.05
C VAL A 100 -0.94 -8.88 -1.22
N ASP A 101 -0.01 -7.94 -1.03
CA ASP A 101 0.46 -6.95 -2.00
C ASP A 101 -0.51 -5.75 -2.16
N VAL A 102 -1.24 -5.63 -3.25
CA VAL A 102 -2.19 -4.55 -3.59
C VAL A 102 -1.51 -3.18 -3.73
N PRO A 103 -0.78 -2.93 -4.82
CA PRO A 103 -0.01 -1.69 -5.01
C PRO A 103 -0.87 -0.43 -5.16
N ASN A 104 -2.12 -0.54 -5.60
CA ASN A 104 -3.03 0.60 -5.72
C ASN A 104 -3.73 0.90 -4.39
N SER A 105 -3.47 2.07 -3.79
CA SER A 105 -4.04 2.44 -2.48
C SER A 105 -5.57 2.57 -2.47
N ALA A 106 -6.22 2.93 -3.57
CA ALA A 106 -7.68 2.96 -3.64
C ALA A 106 -8.26 1.53 -3.62
N VAL A 107 -7.63 0.60 -4.34
CA VAL A 107 -7.96 -0.82 -4.28
C VAL A 107 -7.73 -1.35 -2.86
N GLY A 108 -6.54 -1.09 -2.29
CA GLY A 108 -6.18 -1.54 -0.94
C GLY A 108 -7.13 -1.06 0.14
N LEU A 109 -7.55 0.21 0.12
CA LEU A 109 -8.55 0.74 1.06
C LEU A 109 -9.92 0.07 0.88
N THR A 110 -10.30 -0.25 -0.35
CA THR A 110 -11.54 -0.97 -0.63
C THR A 110 -11.48 -2.40 -0.09
N ILE A 111 -10.36 -3.11 -0.32
CA ILE A 111 -10.14 -4.46 0.22
C ILE A 111 -10.09 -4.44 1.75
N ASN A 112 -9.40 -3.48 2.35
CA ASN A 112 -9.37 -3.28 3.79
C ASN A 112 -10.79 -3.13 4.40
N SER A 113 -11.64 -2.34 3.75
CA SER A 113 -13.03 -2.18 4.18
C SER A 113 -13.84 -3.47 4.02
N LEU A 114 -13.67 -4.18 2.90
CA LEU A 114 -14.34 -5.44 2.62
C LEU A 114 -14.01 -6.53 3.65
N LEU A 115 -12.74 -6.59 4.07
CA LEU A 115 -12.23 -7.64 4.94
C LEU A 115 -12.37 -7.34 6.44
N ARG A 116 -12.80 -6.13 6.84
CA ARG A 116 -12.85 -5.68 8.23
C ARG A 116 -13.51 -6.67 9.19
N ASP A 117 -14.62 -7.26 8.77
CA ASP A 117 -15.42 -8.19 9.58
C ASP A 117 -15.35 -9.63 9.05
N SER A 118 -14.34 -9.93 8.25
CA SER A 118 -14.14 -11.25 7.67
C SER A 118 -13.10 -12.07 8.44
N ARG A 119 -12.98 -13.34 8.09
CA ARG A 119 -11.89 -14.23 8.58
C ARG A 119 -10.56 -14.03 7.84
N MET A 120 -10.57 -13.39 6.68
CA MET A 120 -9.40 -13.24 5.81
C MET A 120 -8.52 -12.10 6.28
N THR A 121 -7.21 -12.32 6.28
CA THR A 121 -6.22 -11.30 6.63
C THR A 121 -5.74 -10.54 5.39
N PHE A 122 -5.58 -9.24 5.51
CA PHE A 122 -4.94 -8.42 4.48
C PHE A 122 -3.51 -8.03 4.92
N LEU A 123 -2.51 -8.54 4.21
CA LEU A 123 -1.11 -8.21 4.38
C LEU A 123 -0.73 -7.17 3.31
N ALA A 124 -0.89 -5.90 3.65
CA ALA A 124 -0.67 -4.77 2.76
C ALA A 124 0.83 -4.47 2.61
N SER A 125 1.52 -5.24 1.77
CA SER A 125 2.96 -5.09 1.53
C SER A 125 3.32 -4.04 0.47
N SER A 126 2.32 -3.52 -0.27
CA SER A 126 2.50 -2.48 -1.28
C SER A 126 1.51 -1.32 -1.17
N THR A 127 0.44 -1.46 -0.39
CA THR A 127 -0.54 -0.38 -0.22
C THR A 127 0.01 0.69 0.71
N ALA A 128 0.36 1.85 0.17
CA ALA A 128 1.08 2.91 0.89
C ALA A 128 0.17 4.01 1.49
N SER A 129 -1.13 3.76 1.67
CA SER A 129 -2.03 4.74 2.29
C SER A 129 -1.87 4.78 3.80
N SER A 130 -1.59 5.96 4.38
CA SER A 130 -1.58 6.17 5.84
C SER A 130 -2.94 5.93 6.50
N ASP A 131 -4.02 5.92 5.72
CA ASP A 131 -5.36 5.63 6.23
C ASP A 131 -5.49 4.20 6.78
N LEU A 132 -4.69 3.24 6.28
CA LEU A 132 -4.73 1.85 6.74
C LEU A 132 -4.34 1.69 8.22
N THR A 133 -3.43 2.55 8.70
CA THR A 133 -3.01 2.58 10.11
C THR A 133 -3.65 3.73 10.89
N GLY A 134 -4.40 4.60 10.18
CA GLY A 134 -5.11 5.75 10.73
C GLY A 134 -6.63 5.56 10.76
N LYS A 135 -7.35 6.46 10.09
CA LYS A 135 -8.84 6.54 10.14
C LYS A 135 -9.56 5.32 9.58
N ALA A 136 -8.93 4.53 8.72
CA ALA A 136 -9.47 3.31 8.15
C ALA A 136 -8.87 2.04 8.76
N CYS A 137 -8.18 2.10 9.90
CA CYS A 137 -7.54 0.92 10.48
C CYS A 137 -8.54 -0.22 10.71
N SER A 138 -8.08 -1.43 10.49
CA SER A 138 -8.88 -2.66 10.57
C SER A 138 -8.13 -3.72 11.37
N PRO A 139 -8.82 -4.53 12.20
CA PRO A 139 -8.19 -5.60 12.96
C PRO A 139 -7.57 -6.70 12.07
N ASN A 140 -8.03 -6.80 10.81
CA ASN A 140 -7.62 -7.82 9.87
C ASN A 140 -6.54 -7.35 8.88
N THR A 141 -6.02 -6.11 9.04
CA THR A 141 -5.03 -5.54 8.11
C THR A 141 -3.72 -5.26 8.80
N ILE A 142 -2.63 -5.73 8.20
CA ILE A 142 -1.26 -5.43 8.60
C ILE A 142 -0.59 -4.70 7.44
N GLN A 143 -0.20 -3.44 7.66
CA GLN A 143 0.57 -2.68 6.67
C GLN A 143 2.06 -2.91 6.89
N TRP A 144 2.76 -3.36 5.84
CA TRP A 144 4.18 -3.73 5.88
C TRP A 144 5.00 -2.98 4.84
N VAL A 145 4.70 -1.70 4.65
CA VAL A 145 5.36 -0.82 3.67
C VAL A 145 5.38 0.61 4.20
N ASN A 146 6.28 1.44 3.69
CA ASN A 146 6.27 2.87 3.95
C ASN A 146 4.94 3.47 3.49
N ASP A 147 4.30 4.22 4.37
CA ASP A 147 3.06 4.90 4.04
C ASP A 147 3.30 6.32 3.48
N ALA A 148 2.23 6.98 3.07
CA ALA A 148 2.27 8.34 2.54
C ALA A 148 2.81 9.34 3.58
N TRP A 149 2.57 9.11 4.88
CA TRP A 149 3.10 9.95 5.95
C TRP A 149 4.63 9.86 6.01
N ALA A 150 5.17 8.64 6.08
CA ALA A 150 6.62 8.42 6.14
C ALA A 150 7.30 8.97 4.88
N THR A 151 6.74 8.67 3.71
CA THR A 151 7.29 9.06 2.41
C THR A 151 7.23 10.58 2.21
N GLY A 152 6.07 11.20 2.47
CA GLY A 152 5.86 12.64 2.33
C GLY A 152 6.75 13.45 3.26
N ASN A 153 6.77 13.08 4.56
CA ASN A 153 7.54 13.81 5.56
C ASN A 153 9.06 13.65 5.37
N SER A 154 9.56 12.44 5.10
CA SER A 154 11.01 12.22 4.97
C SER A 154 11.60 12.96 3.75
N THR A 155 10.92 12.90 2.61
CA THR A 155 11.35 13.57 1.38
C THR A 155 11.27 15.09 1.53
N ALA A 156 10.16 15.60 2.08
CA ALA A 156 10.01 17.03 2.35
C ALA A 156 11.10 17.54 3.32
N ALA A 157 11.36 16.80 4.42
CA ALA A 157 12.40 17.13 5.39
C ALA A 157 13.79 17.22 4.73
N ALA A 158 14.15 16.23 3.90
CA ALA A 158 15.43 16.20 3.24
C ALA A 158 15.63 17.38 2.29
N MET A 159 14.60 17.78 1.55
CA MET A 159 14.66 18.91 0.62
C MET A 159 14.61 20.26 1.35
N MET A 160 13.80 20.39 2.41
CA MET A 160 13.77 21.58 3.26
C MET A 160 15.12 21.86 3.91
N ALA A 161 15.81 20.81 4.39
CA ALA A 161 17.16 20.93 4.95
C ALA A 161 18.20 21.43 3.94
N ARG A 162 17.96 21.23 2.64
CA ARG A 162 18.77 21.75 1.52
C ARG A 162 18.33 23.14 1.06
N GLY A 163 17.39 23.79 1.76
CA GLY A 163 16.89 25.12 1.43
C GLY A 163 15.72 25.15 0.43
N GLY A 164 15.14 24.01 0.09
CA GLY A 164 13.98 23.91 -0.80
C GLY A 164 12.69 24.32 -0.09
N LYS A 165 12.40 25.63 -0.01
CA LYS A 165 11.26 26.17 0.73
C LYS A 165 10.01 26.42 -0.10
N GLU A 166 10.12 26.53 -1.40
CA GLU A 166 9.01 26.83 -2.33
C GLU A 166 8.76 25.62 -3.21
N TRP A 167 7.55 25.07 -3.12
CA TRP A 167 7.18 23.80 -3.73
C TRP A 167 6.01 23.94 -4.71
N TYR A 168 6.04 23.12 -5.73
CA TYR A 168 4.92 22.85 -6.62
C TYR A 168 4.80 21.35 -6.83
N PHE A 169 3.60 20.80 -6.80
CA PHE A 169 3.41 19.35 -6.95
C PHE A 169 2.87 18.99 -8.34
N ILE A 170 3.33 17.83 -8.85
CA ILE A 170 2.69 17.10 -9.94
C ILE A 170 2.19 15.80 -9.34
N THR A 171 0.87 15.66 -9.22
CA THR A 171 0.24 14.66 -8.36
C THR A 171 -0.68 13.76 -9.16
N VAL A 172 -0.47 12.45 -9.05
CA VAL A 172 -1.43 11.49 -9.60
C VAL A 172 -2.75 11.56 -8.82
N ASN A 173 -3.87 11.66 -9.55
CA ASN A 173 -5.19 11.93 -8.97
C ASN A 173 -5.86 10.67 -8.40
N PHE A 174 -5.20 10.00 -7.45
CA PHE A 174 -5.80 8.94 -6.63
C PHE A 174 -5.17 8.92 -5.23
N ALA A 175 -5.65 8.01 -4.34
CA ALA A 175 -5.38 8.03 -2.90
C ALA A 175 -3.89 8.14 -2.53
N LEU A 176 -2.99 7.45 -3.24
CA LEU A 176 -1.55 7.51 -2.97
C LEU A 176 -0.98 8.92 -3.19
N GLY A 177 -1.18 9.48 -4.41
CA GLY A 177 -0.62 10.78 -4.75
C GLY A 177 -1.19 11.90 -3.87
N GLN A 178 -2.50 11.88 -3.65
CA GLN A 178 -3.18 12.83 -2.78
C GLN A 178 -2.68 12.74 -1.33
N GLY A 179 -2.44 11.53 -0.83
CA GLY A 179 -1.88 11.32 0.50
C GLY A 179 -0.45 11.86 0.63
N ILE A 180 0.43 11.55 -0.31
CA ILE A 180 1.81 12.06 -0.33
C ILE A 180 1.83 13.59 -0.40
N GLU A 181 1.06 14.20 -1.32
CA GLU A 181 0.96 15.65 -1.45
C GLU A 181 0.49 16.30 -0.15
N ALA A 182 -0.56 15.76 0.48
CA ALA A 182 -1.11 16.28 1.72
C ALA A 182 -0.09 16.22 2.87
N GLU A 183 0.57 15.08 3.07
CA GLU A 183 1.54 14.90 4.14
C GLU A 183 2.78 15.76 3.92
N ALA A 184 3.29 15.81 2.69
CA ALA A 184 4.42 16.69 2.37
C ALA A 184 4.06 18.17 2.55
N THR A 185 2.87 18.60 2.12
CA THR A 185 2.38 19.98 2.29
C THR A 185 2.32 20.34 3.77
N ASN A 186 1.71 19.49 4.61
CA ASN A 186 1.64 19.69 6.05
C ASN A 186 3.03 19.86 6.67
N TYR A 187 3.99 19.02 6.26
CA TYR A 187 5.37 19.13 6.74
C TYR A 187 6.02 20.45 6.30
N ILE A 188 5.93 20.77 5.00
CA ILE A 188 6.55 21.97 4.41
C ILE A 188 6.04 23.24 5.10
N GLU A 189 4.73 23.39 5.23
CA GLU A 189 4.10 24.57 5.81
C GLU A 189 4.43 24.70 7.30
N LYS A 190 4.38 23.60 8.05
CA LYS A 190 4.75 23.56 9.47
C LYS A 190 6.20 23.98 9.73
N HIS A 191 7.10 23.78 8.77
CA HIS A 191 8.53 24.09 8.89
C HIS A 191 8.93 25.36 8.13
N GLY A 192 7.98 26.23 7.78
CA GLY A 192 8.22 27.55 7.22
C GLY A 192 8.53 27.56 5.71
N GLY A 193 8.15 26.48 5.01
CA GLY A 193 8.09 26.46 3.53
C GLY A 193 6.72 26.87 3.02
N LYS A 194 6.56 26.83 1.70
CA LYS A 194 5.31 27.21 1.03
C LYS A 194 5.06 26.32 -0.18
N VAL A 195 3.84 25.84 -0.31
CA VAL A 195 3.35 25.20 -1.54
C VAL A 195 2.68 26.24 -2.42
N LEU A 196 3.23 26.47 -3.62
CA LEU A 196 2.77 27.47 -4.55
C LEU A 196 1.60 26.98 -5.41
N GLY A 197 1.39 25.67 -5.47
CA GLY A 197 0.30 25.04 -6.18
C GLY A 197 0.58 23.57 -6.50
N SER A 198 -0.39 22.96 -7.17
CA SER A 198 -0.25 21.60 -7.69
C SER A 198 -1.03 21.43 -9.00
N ALA A 199 -0.56 20.50 -9.84
CA ALA A 199 -1.26 20.03 -11.02
C ALA A 199 -1.53 18.53 -10.86
N LYS A 200 -2.77 18.12 -11.17
CA LYS A 200 -3.20 16.71 -11.04
C LYS A 200 -3.30 16.04 -12.40
N HIS A 201 -2.93 14.77 -12.43
CA HIS A 201 -3.03 13.95 -13.64
C HIS A 201 -3.70 12.60 -13.34
N PRO A 202 -4.36 11.98 -14.31
CA PRO A 202 -4.88 10.64 -14.17
C PRO A 202 -3.74 9.62 -14.10
N LEU A 203 -4.05 8.42 -13.60
CA LEU A 203 -3.11 7.29 -13.63
C LEU A 203 -2.80 6.91 -15.08
N ASN A 204 -1.56 6.49 -15.35
CA ASN A 204 -1.07 6.11 -16.67
C ASN A 204 -1.05 7.29 -17.67
N THR A 205 -0.53 8.43 -17.23
CA THR A 205 -0.36 9.62 -18.06
C THR A 205 0.86 9.46 -18.96
N ALA A 206 0.64 9.56 -20.27
CA ALA A 206 1.72 9.49 -21.27
C ALA A 206 2.40 10.85 -21.51
N ASP A 207 1.64 11.94 -21.43
CA ASP A 207 2.09 13.29 -21.75
C ASP A 207 2.03 14.21 -20.52
N PHE A 208 3.19 14.66 -20.07
CA PHE A 208 3.37 15.57 -18.93
C PHE A 208 3.66 17.01 -19.35
N ALA A 209 3.72 17.34 -20.65
CA ALA A 209 4.16 18.63 -21.15
C ALA A 209 3.42 19.82 -20.49
N SER A 210 2.08 19.78 -20.47
CA SER A 210 1.28 20.84 -19.87
C SER A 210 1.48 20.97 -18.35
N LEU A 211 1.69 19.88 -17.66
CA LEU A 211 1.93 19.83 -16.22
C LEU A 211 3.32 20.38 -15.87
N LEU A 212 4.32 20.01 -16.65
CA LEU A 212 5.69 20.50 -16.52
C LEU A 212 5.78 22.01 -16.81
N LEU A 213 5.04 22.49 -17.80
CA LEU A 213 4.96 23.92 -18.10
C LEU A 213 4.31 24.71 -16.94
N GLN A 214 3.26 24.18 -16.33
CA GLN A 214 2.66 24.76 -15.13
C GLN A 214 3.66 24.80 -13.97
N ALA A 215 4.37 23.69 -13.73
CA ALA A 215 5.40 23.60 -12.71
C ALA A 215 6.54 24.62 -12.97
N GLN A 216 7.00 24.75 -14.20
CA GLN A 216 8.02 25.74 -14.59
C GLN A 216 7.54 27.18 -14.34
N ASN A 217 6.31 27.49 -14.73
CA ASN A 217 5.72 28.81 -14.55
C ASN A 217 5.45 29.18 -13.08
N SER A 218 5.31 28.19 -12.19
CA SER A 218 5.11 28.43 -10.74
C SER A 218 6.31 29.11 -10.09
N LYS A 219 7.51 29.02 -10.69
CA LYS A 219 8.81 29.46 -10.14
C LYS A 219 9.19 28.80 -8.82
N ALA A 220 8.53 27.71 -8.44
CA ALA A 220 8.89 26.91 -7.27
C ALA A 220 10.32 26.41 -7.40
N LYS A 221 11.02 26.34 -6.28
CA LYS A 221 12.40 25.79 -6.25
C LYS A 221 12.41 24.27 -6.30
N VAL A 222 11.35 23.64 -5.77
CA VAL A 222 11.21 22.20 -5.73
C VAL A 222 9.92 21.79 -6.45
N ILE A 223 10.04 20.86 -7.39
CA ILE A 223 8.92 20.21 -8.05
C ILE A 223 8.79 18.80 -7.46
N GLY A 224 7.76 18.59 -6.65
CA GLY A 224 7.47 17.31 -6.02
C GLY A 224 6.64 16.42 -6.93
N LEU A 225 7.15 15.23 -7.27
CA LEU A 225 6.42 14.22 -8.02
C LEU A 225 5.70 13.28 -7.05
N ALA A 226 4.43 13.58 -6.74
CA ALA A 226 3.57 12.74 -5.93
C ALA A 226 2.85 11.70 -6.81
N ASN A 227 3.63 10.86 -7.48
CA ASN A 227 3.22 9.76 -8.35
C ASN A 227 4.19 8.58 -8.21
N ALA A 228 4.01 7.51 -8.97
CA ALA A 228 4.84 6.31 -8.88
C ALA A 228 4.88 5.55 -10.21
N GLY A 229 5.78 4.58 -10.33
CA GLY A 229 5.88 3.67 -11.48
C GLY A 229 6.13 4.42 -12.78
N GLY A 230 5.45 3.99 -13.85
CA GLY A 230 5.59 4.57 -15.19
C GLY A 230 5.30 6.07 -15.27
N ASP A 231 4.38 6.60 -14.44
CA ASP A 231 4.08 8.04 -14.40
C ASP A 231 5.29 8.85 -13.93
N THR A 232 6.02 8.37 -12.91
CA THR A 232 7.26 9.01 -12.44
C THR A 232 8.33 8.97 -13.53
N VAL A 233 8.51 7.82 -14.17
CA VAL A 233 9.48 7.66 -15.26
C VAL A 233 9.21 8.61 -16.41
N ASN A 234 7.95 8.71 -16.85
CA ASN A 234 7.54 9.59 -17.94
C ASN A 234 7.72 11.07 -17.57
N ALA A 235 7.31 11.46 -16.35
CA ALA A 235 7.49 12.83 -15.86
C ALA A 235 8.97 13.25 -15.83
N VAL A 236 9.86 12.38 -15.32
CA VAL A 236 11.31 12.66 -15.23
C VAL A 236 11.95 12.77 -16.61
N LYS A 237 11.62 11.85 -17.54
CA LYS A 237 12.15 11.88 -18.92
C LYS A 237 11.74 13.19 -19.62
N GLN A 238 10.46 13.52 -19.59
CA GLN A 238 9.98 14.74 -20.24
C GLN A 238 10.49 16.00 -19.56
N ALA A 239 10.63 16.02 -18.24
CA ALA A 239 11.20 17.17 -17.53
C ALA A 239 12.66 17.48 -17.97
N ALA A 240 13.44 16.45 -18.27
CA ALA A 240 14.79 16.62 -18.82
C ALA A 240 14.74 17.27 -20.22
N GLU A 241 13.79 16.86 -21.07
CA GLU A 241 13.57 17.46 -22.41
C GLU A 241 13.11 18.92 -22.32
N PHE A 242 12.29 19.25 -21.31
CA PHE A 242 11.82 20.60 -21.02
C PHE A 242 12.87 21.51 -20.38
N GLY A 243 14.03 20.97 -20.01
CA GLY A 243 15.10 21.76 -19.40
C GLY A 243 14.74 22.32 -18.00
N LEU A 244 13.90 21.63 -17.23
CA LEU A 244 13.48 22.11 -15.91
C LEU A 244 14.66 22.35 -14.96
N GLN A 245 15.66 21.50 -14.98
CA GLN A 245 16.87 21.67 -14.16
C GLN A 245 17.68 22.90 -14.54
N GLN A 246 17.75 23.23 -15.82
CA GLN A 246 18.44 24.43 -16.31
C GLN A 246 17.68 25.73 -15.90
N SER A 247 16.39 25.66 -15.62
CA SER A 247 15.61 26.78 -15.10
C SER A 247 15.82 27.06 -13.60
N GLY A 248 16.68 26.26 -12.92
CA GLY A 248 16.98 26.39 -11.50
C GLY A 248 15.94 25.74 -10.58
N GLN A 249 15.09 24.86 -11.11
CA GLN A 249 14.14 24.06 -10.38
C GLN A 249 14.68 22.64 -10.14
N THR A 250 14.51 22.12 -8.95
CA THR A 250 14.91 20.77 -8.59
C THR A 250 13.69 19.86 -8.55
N MET A 251 13.72 18.77 -9.30
CA MET A 251 12.69 17.72 -9.18
C MET A 251 13.04 16.75 -8.05
N VAL A 252 12.03 16.32 -7.33
CA VAL A 252 12.13 15.24 -6.34
C VAL A 252 10.97 14.27 -6.52
N ALA A 253 11.30 12.98 -6.60
CA ALA A 253 10.31 11.92 -6.59
C ALA A 253 10.17 11.39 -5.15
N PHE A 254 8.95 11.14 -4.74
CA PHE A 254 8.65 10.57 -3.42
C PHE A 254 8.79 9.05 -3.44
N LEU A 255 8.51 8.41 -4.56
CA LEU A 255 8.63 6.98 -4.76
C LEU A 255 9.48 6.69 -6.00
N LEU A 256 10.59 5.98 -5.78
CA LEU A 256 11.48 5.45 -6.81
C LEU A 256 11.65 3.95 -6.56
N PHE A 257 11.34 3.16 -7.58
CA PHE A 257 11.48 1.71 -7.56
C PHE A 257 12.42 1.26 -8.68
#